data_74748a6586ab24c0428da73365d13391
#
_entry.id   74748a6586ab24c0428da73365d13391
#
_cell.length_a   1.000
_cell.length_b   1.000
_cell.length_c   1.000
_cell.angle_alpha   90.00
_cell.angle_beta   90.00
_cell.angle_gamma   90.00
#
_symmetry.space_group_name_H-M   'P 1'
#
loop_
_entity.id
_entity.type
_entity.pdbx_description
1 polymer ?
#
loop_
_entity_poly.entity_id
_entity_poly.type
_entity_poly.pdbx_seq_one_letter_code
_entity_poly.pdbx_strand_id
1 'polypeptide(L)'
;HETLDINYFGTLNCIKAIIPIFRKKGHGRIVNISSLGGKIGTFGYAAYCSSKFAVVGLTDVLRAELKPLNIKFHLVCPGEFESPMVDELNTYRTEENRIVTQTVPVLPLDVVADEVIKGIEKDRYLIIPGVIARFLEMSSRWFPSISRVIIDFQIGRVYQGPK
;
A
#
# COMPACT_ATOMS: atom_id res chain seq x y z
N HIS A 1 17.17 6.54 -4.69
CA HIS A 1 17.06 5.60 -5.82
C HIS A 1 16.75 4.18 -5.33
N GLU A 2 17.47 3.64 -4.35
CA GLU A 2 17.36 2.26 -3.86
C GLU A 2 15.90 1.82 -3.55
N THR A 3 15.13 2.64 -2.83
CA THR A 3 13.73 2.31 -2.52
C THR A 3 12.84 2.16 -3.77
N LEU A 4 13.06 2.98 -4.79
CA LEU A 4 12.38 2.87 -6.08
C LEU A 4 12.88 1.66 -6.86
N ASP A 5 14.18 1.39 -6.84
CA ASP A 5 14.79 0.26 -7.54
C ASP A 5 14.22 -1.06 -7.01
N ILE A 6 14.08 -1.20 -5.70
CA ILE A 6 13.52 -2.40 -5.08
C ILE A 6 11.99 -2.46 -5.29
N ASN A 7 11.27 -1.45 -4.84
CA ASN A 7 9.80 -1.53 -4.76
C ASN A 7 9.12 -1.43 -6.12
N TYR A 8 9.57 -0.51 -6.99
CA TYR A 8 8.95 -0.27 -8.28
C TYR A 8 9.60 -1.06 -9.40
N PHE A 9 10.91 -0.89 -9.63
CA PHE A 9 11.58 -1.57 -10.74
C PHE A 9 11.68 -3.07 -10.50
N GLY A 10 11.86 -3.53 -9.26
CA GLY A 10 11.79 -4.94 -8.91
C GLY A 10 10.43 -5.56 -9.28
N THR A 11 9.33 -4.91 -8.88
CA THR A 11 7.97 -5.33 -9.24
C THR A 11 7.77 -5.33 -10.76
N LEU A 12 8.17 -4.26 -11.45
CA LEU A 12 8.06 -4.14 -12.91
C LEU A 12 8.83 -5.27 -13.62
N ASN A 13 10.04 -5.57 -13.19
CA ASN A 13 10.88 -6.61 -13.78
C ASN A 13 10.26 -8.01 -13.61
N CYS A 14 9.72 -8.32 -12.44
CA CYS A 14 8.98 -9.57 -12.21
C CYS A 14 7.76 -9.68 -13.14
N ILE A 15 6.99 -8.60 -13.29
CA ILE A 15 5.82 -8.56 -14.18
C ILE A 15 6.26 -8.77 -15.64
N LYS A 16 7.30 -8.06 -16.09
CA LYS A 16 7.84 -8.23 -17.46
C LYS A 16 8.28 -9.67 -17.75
N ALA A 17 8.87 -10.33 -16.79
CA ALA A 17 9.32 -11.71 -16.93
C ALA A 17 8.16 -12.72 -17.05
N ILE A 18 7.04 -12.50 -16.32
CA ILE A 18 5.94 -13.46 -16.29
C ILE A 18 4.89 -13.27 -17.41
N ILE A 19 4.74 -12.03 -17.93
CA ILE A 19 3.74 -11.74 -18.97
C ILE A 19 3.85 -12.64 -20.22
N PRO A 20 5.04 -12.91 -20.81
CA PRO A 20 5.14 -13.79 -21.96
C PRO A 20 4.62 -15.21 -21.68
N ILE A 21 4.83 -15.71 -20.46
CA ILE A 21 4.37 -17.03 -20.02
C ILE A 21 2.83 -17.04 -19.94
N PHE A 22 2.23 -16.00 -19.33
CA PHE A 22 0.78 -15.89 -19.22
C PHE A 22 0.08 -15.66 -20.57
N ARG A 23 0.71 -14.90 -21.47
CA ARG A 23 0.23 -14.75 -22.86
C ARG A 23 0.16 -16.10 -23.56
N LYS A 24 1.22 -16.91 -23.47
CA LYS A 24 1.25 -18.25 -24.07
C LYS A 24 0.23 -19.19 -23.44
N LYS A 25 0.01 -19.07 -22.13
CA LYS A 25 -0.97 -19.88 -21.36
C LYS A 25 -2.42 -19.45 -21.62
N GLY A 26 -2.65 -18.22 -22.07
CA GLY A 26 -3.99 -17.64 -22.28
C GLY A 26 -4.68 -17.16 -21.01
N HIS A 27 -4.03 -17.21 -19.86
CA HIS A 27 -4.54 -16.70 -18.59
C HIS A 27 -3.41 -16.52 -17.58
N GLY A 28 -3.64 -15.64 -16.59
CA GLY A 28 -2.70 -15.43 -15.48
C GLY A 28 -3.33 -14.62 -14.35
N ARG A 29 -2.64 -14.63 -13.21
CA ARG A 29 -2.99 -13.79 -12.06
C ARG A 29 -1.72 -13.20 -11.44
N ILE A 30 -1.74 -11.90 -11.24
CA ILE A 30 -0.65 -11.13 -10.63
C ILE A 30 -1.19 -10.45 -9.38
N VAL A 31 -0.49 -10.60 -8.28
CA VAL A 31 -0.81 -9.95 -7.01
C VAL A 31 0.34 -9.01 -6.67
N ASN A 32 0.12 -7.71 -6.79
CA ASN A 32 1.11 -6.71 -6.44
C ASN A 32 0.89 -6.22 -5.00
N ILE A 33 1.94 -6.24 -4.22
CA ILE A 33 1.93 -5.76 -2.83
C ILE A 33 2.43 -4.31 -2.80
N SER A 34 1.51 -3.38 -2.62
CA SER A 34 1.80 -1.99 -2.33
C SER A 34 1.74 -1.75 -0.81
N SER A 35 1.06 -0.71 -0.39
CA SER A 35 0.84 -0.32 1.01
C SER A 35 -0.33 0.65 1.09
N LEU A 36 -0.88 0.86 2.26
CA LEU A 36 -1.73 2.01 2.53
C LEU A 36 -0.97 3.33 2.25
N GLY A 37 0.35 3.34 2.48
CA GLY A 37 1.25 4.42 2.07
C GLY A 37 1.40 4.63 0.56
N GLY A 38 0.85 3.73 -0.29
CA GLY A 38 0.67 3.91 -1.73
C GLY A 38 -0.68 4.55 -2.10
N LYS A 39 -1.52 4.84 -1.12
CA LYS A 39 -2.83 5.49 -1.28
C LYS A 39 -2.91 6.80 -0.50
N ILE A 40 -2.18 6.90 0.61
CA ILE A 40 -2.15 8.05 1.52
C ILE A 40 -0.68 8.36 1.83
N GLY A 41 -0.28 9.62 1.62
CA GLY A 41 1.07 10.08 1.99
C GLY A 41 1.24 10.11 3.51
N THR A 42 2.36 9.59 3.99
CA THR A 42 2.67 9.49 5.42
C THR A 42 3.92 10.31 5.73
N PHE A 43 3.89 11.10 6.80
CA PHE A 43 5.03 11.90 7.25
C PHE A 43 6.29 11.04 7.42
N GLY A 44 7.43 11.53 6.95
CA GLY A 44 8.71 10.85 7.03
C GLY A 44 8.95 9.74 6.01
N TYR A 45 7.92 9.32 5.25
CA TYR A 45 8.00 8.21 4.30
C TYR A 45 8.01 8.66 2.83
N ALA A 46 8.61 9.81 2.51
CA ALA A 46 8.58 10.38 1.16
C ALA A 46 9.02 9.38 0.07
N ALA A 47 10.21 8.79 0.19
CA ALA A 47 10.72 7.82 -0.78
C ALA A 47 9.86 6.54 -0.83
N TYR A 48 9.46 6.02 0.34
CA TYR A 48 8.63 4.82 0.45
C TYR A 48 7.25 5.04 -0.17
N CYS A 49 6.53 6.08 0.25
CA CYS A 49 5.20 6.38 -0.28
C CYS A 49 5.26 6.60 -1.79
N SER A 50 6.22 7.39 -2.30
CA SER A 50 6.38 7.60 -3.74
C SER A 50 6.55 6.29 -4.50
N SER A 51 7.37 5.37 -3.99
CA SER A 51 7.57 4.06 -4.60
C SER A 51 6.30 3.21 -4.60
N LYS A 52 5.53 3.24 -3.51
CA LYS A 52 4.28 2.48 -3.38
C LYS A 52 3.14 3.07 -4.20
N PHE A 53 3.05 4.41 -4.36
CA PHE A 53 2.17 5.06 -5.32
C PHE A 53 2.51 4.67 -6.77
N ALA A 54 3.80 4.58 -7.10
CA ALA A 54 4.23 4.12 -8.42
C ALA A 54 3.77 2.68 -8.71
N VAL A 55 3.84 1.77 -7.73
CA VAL A 55 3.31 0.39 -7.86
C VAL A 55 1.79 0.40 -8.05
N VAL A 56 1.05 1.29 -7.38
CA VAL A 56 -0.39 1.44 -7.57
C VAL A 56 -0.69 1.83 -9.02
N GLY A 57 -0.08 2.93 -9.51
CA GLY A 57 -0.28 3.40 -10.89
C GLY A 57 0.09 2.35 -11.95
N LEU A 58 1.23 1.66 -11.77
CA LEU A 58 1.64 0.55 -12.62
C LEU A 58 0.58 -0.55 -12.67
N THR A 59 0.05 -0.93 -11.50
CA THR A 59 -0.94 -2.01 -11.41
C THR A 59 -2.27 -1.63 -12.06
N ASP A 60 -2.73 -0.37 -11.86
CA ASP A 60 -3.95 0.15 -12.45
C ASP A 60 -3.88 0.11 -14.00
N VAL A 61 -2.77 0.56 -14.57
CA VAL A 61 -2.57 0.58 -16.03
C VAL A 61 -2.51 -0.84 -16.57
N LEU A 62 -1.64 -1.70 -16.02
CA LEU A 62 -1.45 -3.05 -16.53
C LEU A 62 -2.70 -3.93 -16.37
N ARG A 63 -3.50 -3.70 -15.33
CA ARG A 63 -4.81 -4.35 -15.17
C ARG A 63 -5.72 -4.07 -16.37
N ALA A 64 -5.75 -2.84 -16.86
CA ALA A 64 -6.58 -2.46 -18.01
C ALA A 64 -6.00 -3.01 -19.32
N GLU A 65 -4.69 -2.87 -19.55
CA GLU A 65 -4.01 -3.32 -20.77
C GLU A 65 -4.01 -4.84 -20.96
N LEU A 66 -3.89 -5.60 -19.87
CA LEU A 66 -3.75 -7.06 -19.92
C LEU A 66 -5.07 -7.82 -19.67
N LYS A 67 -6.15 -7.09 -19.37
CA LYS A 67 -7.50 -7.69 -19.25
C LYS A 67 -7.96 -8.45 -20.49
N PRO A 68 -7.73 -7.96 -21.75
CA PRO A 68 -8.10 -8.72 -22.94
C PRO A 68 -7.34 -10.04 -23.11
N LEU A 69 -6.20 -10.19 -22.44
CA LEU A 69 -5.39 -11.41 -22.44
C LEU A 69 -5.75 -12.37 -21.28
N ASN A 70 -6.86 -12.12 -20.59
CA ASN A 70 -7.30 -12.88 -19.42
C ASN A 70 -6.24 -12.95 -18.32
N ILE A 71 -5.46 -11.86 -18.15
CA ILE A 71 -4.50 -11.70 -17.06
C ILE A 71 -5.12 -10.77 -16.01
N LYS A 72 -5.36 -11.33 -14.82
CA LYS A 72 -5.97 -10.62 -13.70
C LYS A 72 -4.93 -10.00 -12.79
N PHE A 73 -5.25 -8.85 -12.25
CA PHE A 73 -4.42 -8.16 -11.26
C PHE A 73 -5.17 -7.97 -9.96
N HIS A 74 -4.45 -8.17 -8.85
CA HIS A 74 -4.87 -7.79 -7.51
C HIS A 74 -3.84 -6.81 -6.95
N LEU A 75 -4.31 -5.74 -6.36
CA LEU A 75 -3.51 -4.74 -5.67
C LEU A 75 -3.78 -4.84 -4.17
N VAL A 76 -2.77 -5.24 -3.42
CA VAL A 76 -2.84 -5.37 -1.96
C VAL A 76 -2.19 -4.14 -1.34
N CYS A 77 -2.93 -3.42 -0.49
CA CYS A 77 -2.49 -2.20 0.18
C CYS A 77 -2.68 -2.35 1.70
N PRO A 78 -1.84 -3.12 2.40
CA PRO A 78 -1.95 -3.25 3.84
C PRO A 78 -1.53 -1.97 4.57
N GLY A 79 -2.10 -1.75 5.76
CA GLY A 79 -1.52 -0.91 6.78
C GLY A 79 -0.31 -1.58 7.43
N GLU A 80 0.12 -1.09 8.59
CA GLU A 80 1.15 -1.77 9.35
C GLU A 80 0.61 -3.09 9.95
N PHE A 81 1.45 -4.11 9.97
CA PHE A 81 1.16 -5.40 10.57
C PHE A 81 2.41 -5.95 11.27
N GLU A 82 2.22 -6.85 12.21
CA GLU A 82 3.30 -7.46 12.99
C GLU A 82 4.37 -8.06 12.07
N SER A 83 5.55 -7.46 12.11
CA SER A 83 6.69 -7.90 11.29
C SER A 83 8.00 -7.33 11.83
N PRO A 84 9.14 -8.02 11.63
CA PRO A 84 10.45 -7.52 12.02
C PRO A 84 10.76 -6.12 11.47
N MET A 85 10.25 -5.79 10.28
CA MET A 85 10.41 -4.48 9.66
C MET A 85 9.70 -3.39 10.46
N VAL A 86 8.50 -3.64 10.98
CA VAL A 86 7.76 -2.67 11.82
C VAL A 86 8.43 -2.52 13.18
N ASP A 87 8.97 -3.60 13.74
CA ASP A 87 9.73 -3.57 14.99
C ASP A 87 10.99 -2.71 14.84
N GLU A 88 11.74 -2.90 13.75
CA GLU A 88 12.92 -2.09 13.44
C GLU A 88 12.54 -0.61 13.24
N LEU A 89 11.51 -0.32 12.45
CA LEU A 89 11.01 1.06 12.24
C LEU A 89 10.67 1.76 13.55
N ASN A 90 10.07 1.05 14.51
CA ASN A 90 9.69 1.59 15.80
C ASN A 90 10.90 2.07 16.64
N THR A 91 12.12 1.61 16.35
CA THR A 91 13.34 2.02 17.07
C THR A 91 13.80 3.43 16.71
N TYR A 92 13.51 3.92 15.50
CA TYR A 92 13.96 5.23 14.99
C TYR A 92 12.84 6.13 14.43
N ARG A 93 11.59 5.73 14.59
CA ARG A 93 10.42 6.47 14.13
C ARG A 93 10.29 7.80 14.83
N THR A 94 10.08 8.89 14.08
CA THR A 94 9.81 10.21 14.66
C THR A 94 8.39 10.27 15.27
N GLU A 95 8.16 11.23 16.16
CA GLU A 95 6.88 11.38 16.84
C GLU A 95 5.76 11.74 15.84
N GLU A 96 6.05 12.57 14.84
CA GLU A 96 5.11 12.94 13.78
C GLU A 96 4.70 11.71 12.96
N ASN A 97 5.67 10.86 12.62
CA ASN A 97 5.38 9.61 11.91
C ASN A 97 4.53 8.70 12.78
N ARG A 98 4.85 8.58 14.07
CA ARG A 98 4.12 7.74 15.03
C ARG A 98 2.66 8.15 15.14
N ILE A 99 2.37 9.43 15.32
CA ILE A 99 1.01 9.96 15.44
C ILE A 99 0.18 9.65 14.19
N VAL A 100 0.75 9.82 13.01
CA VAL A 100 0.04 9.56 11.75
C VAL A 100 -0.18 8.06 11.54
N THR A 101 0.83 7.23 11.76
CA THR A 101 0.73 5.79 11.51
C THR A 101 -0.14 5.06 12.53
N GLN A 102 -0.13 5.47 13.78
CA GLN A 102 -0.98 4.90 14.85
C GLN A 102 -2.49 5.17 14.68
N THR A 103 -2.88 5.99 13.71
CA THR A 103 -4.30 6.14 13.33
C THR A 103 -4.89 4.81 12.81
N VAL A 104 -4.04 3.93 12.27
CA VAL A 104 -4.40 2.57 11.87
C VAL A 104 -3.75 1.58 12.84
N PRO A 105 -4.52 0.70 13.48
CA PRO A 105 -3.94 -0.31 14.36
C PRO A 105 -3.04 -1.27 13.58
N VAL A 106 -1.94 -1.68 14.20
CA VAL A 106 -1.10 -2.77 13.72
C VAL A 106 -1.90 -4.07 13.80
N LEU A 107 -2.01 -4.78 12.70
CA LEU A 107 -2.76 -6.03 12.64
C LEU A 107 -1.83 -7.24 12.81
N PRO A 108 -2.32 -8.35 13.39
CA PRO A 108 -1.62 -9.63 13.37
C PRO A 108 -1.38 -10.08 11.91
N LEU A 109 -0.22 -10.70 11.68
CA LEU A 109 0.17 -11.14 10.32
C LEU A 109 -0.80 -12.15 9.71
N ASP A 110 -1.31 -13.08 10.50
CA ASP A 110 -2.28 -14.09 10.07
C ASP A 110 -3.61 -13.47 9.63
N VAL A 111 -4.09 -12.45 10.33
CA VAL A 111 -5.29 -11.69 9.95
C VAL A 111 -5.11 -11.01 8.59
N VAL A 112 -3.95 -10.39 8.38
CA VAL A 112 -3.64 -9.76 7.09
C VAL A 112 -3.56 -10.78 5.97
N ALA A 113 -2.87 -11.90 6.19
CA ALA A 113 -2.73 -12.98 5.22
C ALA A 113 -4.10 -13.56 4.83
N ASP A 114 -4.95 -13.84 5.81
CA ASP A 114 -6.31 -14.34 5.61
C ASP A 114 -7.18 -13.39 4.78
N GLU A 115 -7.17 -12.09 5.09
CA GLU A 115 -7.94 -11.09 4.34
C GLU A 115 -7.43 -10.96 2.90
N VAL A 116 -6.12 -11.07 2.68
CA VAL A 116 -5.51 -11.05 1.34
C VAL A 116 -5.96 -12.27 0.54
N ILE A 117 -5.84 -13.47 1.09
CA ILE A 117 -6.25 -14.72 0.44
C ILE A 117 -7.74 -14.67 0.08
N LYS A 118 -8.61 -14.34 1.03
CA LYS A 118 -10.05 -14.18 0.80
C LYS A 118 -10.38 -13.12 -0.25
N GLY A 119 -9.58 -12.05 -0.31
CA GLY A 119 -9.72 -11.02 -1.34
C GLY A 119 -9.38 -11.53 -2.74
N ILE A 120 -8.30 -12.31 -2.85
CA ILE A 120 -7.85 -12.93 -4.10
C ILE A 120 -8.88 -13.98 -4.58
N GLU A 121 -9.36 -14.83 -3.69
CA GLU A 121 -10.39 -15.85 -4.00
C GLU A 121 -11.69 -15.24 -4.52
N LYS A 122 -12.09 -14.09 -3.94
CA LYS A 122 -13.27 -13.31 -4.37
C LYS A 122 -13.01 -12.43 -5.59
N ASP A 123 -11.86 -12.58 -6.24
CA ASP A 123 -11.45 -11.81 -7.43
C ASP A 123 -11.48 -10.29 -7.23
N ARG A 124 -11.24 -9.80 -6.01
CA ARG A 124 -11.19 -8.36 -5.71
C ARG A 124 -9.93 -7.75 -6.28
N TYR A 125 -10.09 -6.64 -7.00
CA TYR A 125 -8.94 -5.89 -7.51
C TYR A 125 -8.15 -5.23 -6.39
N LEU A 126 -8.79 -4.39 -5.58
CA LEU A 126 -8.18 -3.70 -4.44
C LEU A 126 -8.49 -4.45 -3.15
N ILE A 127 -7.43 -4.81 -2.43
CA ILE A 127 -7.49 -5.52 -1.16
C ILE A 127 -6.75 -4.68 -0.12
N ILE A 128 -7.49 -4.17 0.85
CA ILE A 128 -6.96 -3.40 1.99
C ILE A 128 -7.36 -4.15 3.26
N PRO A 129 -6.42 -4.87 3.91
CA PRO A 129 -6.70 -5.53 5.17
C PRO A 129 -7.05 -4.54 6.28
N GLY A 130 -8.03 -4.89 7.11
CA GLY A 130 -8.49 -4.08 8.23
C GLY A 130 -9.55 -3.04 7.86
N VAL A 131 -10.59 -2.95 8.72
CA VAL A 131 -11.75 -2.07 8.50
C VAL A 131 -11.34 -0.59 8.55
N ILE A 132 -10.48 -0.22 9.52
CA ILE A 132 -10.02 1.16 9.72
C ILE A 132 -9.19 1.62 8.52
N ALA A 133 -8.28 0.77 8.03
CA ALA A 133 -7.47 1.07 6.85
C ALA A 133 -8.33 1.30 5.61
N ARG A 134 -9.36 0.46 5.39
CA ARG A 134 -10.35 0.64 4.30
C ARG A 134 -11.11 1.94 4.42
N PHE A 135 -11.58 2.27 5.63
CA PHE A 135 -12.31 3.51 5.87
C PHE A 135 -11.43 4.75 5.61
N LEU A 136 -10.18 4.73 6.06
CA LEU A 136 -9.23 5.83 5.83
C LEU A 136 -8.89 6.00 4.34
N GLU A 137 -8.65 4.90 3.62
CA GLU A 137 -8.44 4.99 2.16
C GLU A 137 -9.66 5.58 1.46
N MET A 138 -10.85 5.09 1.78
CA MET A 138 -12.08 5.57 1.20
C MET A 138 -12.31 7.07 1.53
N SER A 139 -12.13 7.48 2.77
CA SER A 139 -12.30 8.87 3.19
C SER A 139 -11.27 9.80 2.53
N SER A 140 -9.99 9.38 2.44
CA SER A 140 -8.95 10.18 1.78
C SER A 140 -9.19 10.31 0.27
N ARG A 141 -9.80 9.31 -0.34
CA ARG A 141 -10.15 9.33 -1.76
C ARG A 141 -11.31 10.27 -2.05
N TRP A 142 -12.36 10.26 -1.23
CA TRP A 142 -13.56 11.08 -1.43
C TRP A 142 -13.41 12.49 -0.88
N PHE A 143 -12.65 12.66 0.18
CA PHE A 143 -12.45 13.93 0.89
C PHE A 143 -10.97 14.26 1.10
N PRO A 144 -10.17 14.39 0.02
CA PRO A 144 -8.71 14.54 0.14
C PRO A 144 -8.29 15.79 0.91
N SER A 145 -9.05 16.88 0.81
CA SER A 145 -8.76 18.11 1.55
C SER A 145 -8.96 17.94 3.05
N ILE A 146 -10.01 17.23 3.46
CA ILE A 146 -10.29 16.95 4.88
C ILE A 146 -9.18 16.06 5.46
N SER A 147 -8.79 15.02 4.73
CA SER A 147 -7.70 14.13 5.16
C SER A 147 -6.38 14.89 5.37
N ARG A 148 -6.04 15.82 4.48
CA ARG A 148 -4.84 16.67 4.64
C ARG A 148 -4.93 17.54 5.89
N VAL A 149 -6.06 18.21 6.11
CA VAL A 149 -6.27 19.04 7.31
C VAL A 149 -6.14 18.23 8.60
N ILE A 150 -6.67 17.00 8.63
CA ILE A 150 -6.52 16.11 9.78
C ILE A 150 -5.05 15.75 10.03
N ILE A 151 -4.32 15.37 8.99
CA ILE A 151 -2.89 15.05 9.10
C ILE A 151 -2.09 16.28 9.55
N ASP A 152 -2.33 17.45 8.96
CA ASP A 152 -1.67 18.69 9.34
C ASP A 152 -1.94 19.06 10.80
N PHE A 153 -3.17 18.87 11.26
CA PHE A 153 -3.54 19.09 12.66
C PHE A 153 -2.84 18.11 13.60
N GLN A 154 -2.79 16.82 13.26
CA GLN A 154 -2.09 15.81 14.05
C GLN A 154 -0.59 16.12 14.18
N ILE A 155 0.05 16.49 13.05
CA ILE A 155 1.46 16.86 13.03
C ILE A 155 1.68 18.16 13.83
N GLY A 156 0.81 19.15 13.66
CA GLY A 156 0.91 20.44 14.36
C GLY A 156 0.90 20.30 15.89
N ARG A 157 0.22 19.29 16.44
CA ARG A 157 0.19 19.02 17.88
C ARG A 157 1.57 18.62 18.43
N VAL A 158 2.41 17.96 17.64
CA VAL A 158 3.77 17.58 18.06
C VAL A 158 4.62 18.85 18.32
N TYR A 159 4.44 19.88 17.51
CA TYR A 159 5.19 21.13 17.62
C TYR A 159 4.63 22.13 18.64
N GLN A 160 3.39 21.90 19.11
CA GLN A 160 2.73 22.75 20.12
C GLN A 160 2.79 22.15 21.53
N GLY A 161 3.35 20.95 21.72
CA GLY A 161 3.57 20.33 23.02
C GLY A 161 4.52 21.17 23.90
N PRO A 162 4.50 21.02 25.23
CA PRO A 162 5.39 21.76 26.12
C PRO A 162 6.85 21.47 25.74
N LYS A 163 7.59 22.57 25.52
CA LYS A 163 9.06 22.54 25.31
C LYS A 163 9.77 22.15 26.59
#